data_ebe3ba88e2c3be573969b2ff11d67beb
#
_entry.id   ebe3ba88e2c3be573969b2ff11d67beb
#
_cell.length_a   1.000
_cell.length_b   1.000
_cell.length_c   1.000
_cell.angle_alpha   90.00
_cell.angle_beta   90.00
_cell.angle_gamma   90.00
#
_symmetry.space_group_name_H-M   'P 1'
#
loop_
_entity.id
_entity.type
_entity.pdbx_description
1 polymer ?
#
loop_
_entity_poly.entity_id
_entity_poly.type
_entity_poly.pdbx_seq_one_letter_code
_entity_poly.pdbx_strand_id
1 'polypeptide(L)'
;MQLDIARITQDGRTLSTKDADSGSHLVCLLAASFDMARLPHGNVLKQRMKAARHKLAADSPFHTILPNTQGTRISLLVIDPAQSIFELLTQARKTIAHQRCPAPATLGLACFGLDAKQAERASEALIAAALAADFAMPDFKSKREPATRLKQIRIYGHKAAHGYA
;
A
#
# COMPACT_ATOMS: atom_id res chain seq x y z
N MET A 1 28.63 -0.01 -8.48
CA MET A 1 27.68 0.26 -7.36
C MET A 1 26.39 -0.44 -7.70
N GLN A 2 26.08 -1.54 -7.04
CA GLN A 2 24.87 -2.29 -7.29
C GLN A 2 23.73 -1.54 -6.55
N LEU A 3 22.79 -1.01 -7.30
CA LEU A 3 21.58 -0.43 -6.73
C LEU A 3 20.74 -1.60 -6.17
N ASP A 4 20.63 -1.67 -4.86
CA ASP A 4 19.82 -2.67 -4.18
C ASP A 4 18.34 -2.21 -4.26
N ILE A 5 17.69 -2.56 -5.36
CA ILE A 5 16.30 -2.21 -5.66
C ILE A 5 15.39 -3.25 -5.00
N ALA A 6 14.30 -2.80 -4.39
CA ALA A 6 13.32 -3.67 -3.77
C ALA A 6 12.78 -4.70 -4.78
N ARG A 7 12.70 -5.96 -4.36
CA ARG A 7 12.13 -7.04 -5.17
C ARG A 7 10.61 -6.91 -5.23
N ILE A 8 10.03 -6.92 -6.42
CA ILE A 8 8.59 -6.92 -6.62
C ILE A 8 8.11 -8.35 -6.88
N THR A 9 7.16 -8.83 -6.10
CA THR A 9 6.52 -10.15 -6.26
C THR A 9 5.03 -9.97 -6.44
N GLN A 10 4.43 -10.79 -7.32
CA GLN A 10 3.01 -10.71 -7.67
C GLN A 10 2.33 -12.03 -7.37
N ASP A 11 1.20 -11.96 -6.66
CA ASP A 11 0.30 -13.08 -6.41
C ASP A 11 -1.09 -12.71 -6.92
N GLY A 12 -1.60 -13.46 -7.90
CA GLY A 12 -2.95 -13.23 -8.45
C GLY A 12 -4.07 -13.58 -7.47
N ARG A 13 -3.76 -14.26 -6.37
CA ARG A 13 -4.74 -14.60 -5.33
C ARG A 13 -5.12 -13.35 -4.52
N THR A 14 -6.38 -13.29 -4.15
CA THR A 14 -6.87 -12.27 -3.21
C THR A 14 -6.15 -12.41 -1.87
N LEU A 15 -5.79 -11.27 -1.26
CA LEU A 15 -5.18 -11.24 0.06
C LEU A 15 -6.08 -11.93 1.09
N SER A 16 -5.52 -12.93 1.78
CA SER A 16 -6.18 -13.60 2.89
C SER A 16 -5.93 -12.89 4.22
N THR A 17 -6.73 -13.19 5.25
CA THR A 17 -6.49 -12.71 6.61
C THR A 17 -5.11 -13.14 7.13
N LYS A 18 -4.70 -14.38 6.82
CA LYS A 18 -3.37 -14.88 7.18
C LYS A 18 -2.24 -14.06 6.56
N ASP A 19 -2.38 -13.69 5.28
CA ASP A 19 -1.39 -12.87 4.59
C ASP A 19 -1.34 -11.46 5.18
N ALA A 20 -2.50 -10.87 5.50
CA ALA A 20 -2.58 -9.57 6.16
C ALA A 20 -1.93 -9.58 7.55
N ASP A 21 -2.11 -10.67 8.31
CA ASP A 21 -1.57 -10.80 9.67
C ASP A 21 -0.08 -11.16 9.68
N SER A 22 0.48 -11.63 8.57
CA SER A 22 1.91 -11.95 8.46
C SER A 22 2.80 -10.74 8.14
N GLY A 23 2.21 -9.65 7.62
CA GLY A 23 2.92 -8.44 7.21
C GLY A 23 2.82 -7.31 8.23
N SER A 24 3.79 -6.41 8.23
CA SER A 24 3.78 -5.23 9.10
C SER A 24 3.15 -3.99 8.45
N HIS A 25 3.14 -3.92 7.12
CA HIS A 25 2.67 -2.78 6.35
C HIS A 25 1.86 -3.24 5.13
N LEU A 26 0.67 -2.68 4.96
CA LEU A 26 -0.28 -3.07 3.93
C LEU A 26 -1.03 -1.86 3.38
N VAL A 27 -1.12 -1.76 2.07
CA VAL A 27 -2.00 -0.80 1.37
C VAL A 27 -3.04 -1.59 0.58
N CYS A 28 -4.31 -1.34 0.87
CA CYS A 28 -5.44 -1.91 0.14
C CYS A 28 -5.97 -0.90 -0.87
N LEU A 29 -5.97 -1.29 -2.14
CA LEU A 29 -6.49 -0.52 -3.27
C LEU A 29 -7.90 -1.01 -3.58
N LEU A 30 -8.89 -0.15 -3.42
CA LEU A 30 -10.29 -0.53 -3.43
C LEU A 30 -11.05 0.15 -4.56
N ALA A 31 -11.95 -0.58 -5.22
CA ALA A 31 -13.00 0.05 -5.99
C ALA A 31 -13.98 0.79 -5.06
N ALA A 32 -14.55 1.91 -5.52
CA ALA A 32 -15.50 2.70 -4.72
C ALA A 32 -16.73 1.89 -4.29
N SER A 33 -17.13 0.91 -5.09
CA SER A 33 -18.29 0.02 -4.83
C SER A 33 -17.94 -1.23 -4.02
N PHE A 34 -16.68 -1.42 -3.63
CA PHE A 34 -16.26 -2.63 -2.93
C PHE A 34 -16.83 -2.69 -1.51
N ASP A 35 -17.40 -3.83 -1.15
CA ASP A 35 -17.91 -4.05 0.23
C ASP A 35 -16.74 -4.33 1.17
N MET A 36 -16.49 -3.40 2.07
CA MET A 36 -15.42 -3.47 3.05
C MET A 36 -15.55 -4.65 4.04
N ALA A 37 -16.73 -5.23 4.21
CA ALA A 37 -16.89 -6.43 5.03
C ALA A 37 -16.10 -7.63 4.49
N ARG A 38 -15.80 -7.62 3.20
CA ARG A 38 -15.02 -8.65 2.51
C ARG A 38 -13.50 -8.49 2.64
N LEU A 39 -13.03 -7.38 3.21
CA LEU A 39 -11.62 -7.19 3.52
C LEU A 39 -11.20 -8.07 4.70
N PRO A 40 -9.92 -8.49 4.76
CA PRO A 40 -9.33 -8.97 6.01
C PRO A 40 -9.57 -7.95 7.12
N HIS A 41 -10.10 -8.39 8.26
CA HIS A 41 -10.50 -7.51 9.37
C HIS A 41 -11.52 -6.41 9.01
N GLY A 42 -12.34 -6.62 7.98
CA GLY A 42 -13.26 -5.61 7.43
C GLY A 42 -14.23 -5.02 8.44
N ASN A 43 -14.75 -5.83 9.36
CA ASN A 43 -15.65 -5.35 10.42
C ASN A 43 -14.94 -4.40 11.39
N VAL A 44 -13.71 -4.72 11.77
CA VAL A 44 -12.89 -3.85 12.63
C VAL A 44 -12.58 -2.53 11.92
N LEU A 45 -12.24 -2.59 10.65
CA LEU A 45 -11.97 -1.39 9.83
C LEU A 45 -13.21 -0.49 9.73
N LYS A 46 -14.40 -1.08 9.48
CA LYS A 46 -15.67 -0.34 9.48
C LYS A 46 -15.94 0.35 10.83
N GLN A 47 -15.76 -0.37 11.93
CA GLN A 47 -15.95 0.19 13.28
C GLN A 47 -15.00 1.35 13.56
N ARG A 48 -13.72 1.22 13.20
CA ARG A 48 -12.72 2.28 13.38
C ARG A 48 -13.00 3.51 12.53
N MET A 49 -13.42 3.33 11.27
CA MET A 49 -13.84 4.45 10.43
C MET A 49 -15.06 5.16 11.00
N LYS A 50 -16.04 4.40 11.49
CA LYS A 50 -17.23 4.97 12.15
C LYS A 50 -16.86 5.76 13.41
N ALA A 51 -15.98 5.23 14.25
CA ALA A 51 -15.51 5.90 15.47
C ALA A 51 -14.73 7.18 15.14
N ALA A 52 -13.92 7.17 14.08
CA ALA A 52 -13.18 8.32 13.59
C ALA A 52 -14.05 9.31 12.78
N ARG A 53 -15.33 8.99 12.54
CA ARG A 53 -16.22 9.76 11.64
C ARG A 53 -15.61 9.99 10.26
N HIS A 54 -14.81 9.02 9.80
CA HIS A 54 -14.09 9.09 8.52
C HIS A 54 -14.95 8.52 7.40
N LYS A 55 -15.08 9.28 6.31
CA LYS A 55 -15.70 8.81 5.06
C LYS A 55 -14.60 8.50 4.06
N LEU A 56 -14.48 7.24 3.69
CA LEU A 56 -13.51 6.77 2.72
C LEU A 56 -13.88 7.25 1.31
N ALA A 57 -12.93 7.91 0.64
CA ALA A 57 -13.08 8.38 -0.74
C ALA A 57 -11.70 8.44 -1.42
N ALA A 58 -11.66 8.66 -2.72
CA ALA A 58 -10.41 8.71 -3.50
C ALA A 58 -9.44 9.79 -3.01
N ASP A 59 -9.95 10.91 -2.51
CA ASP A 59 -9.17 12.02 -1.91
C ASP A 59 -9.02 11.92 -0.39
N SER A 60 -9.63 10.91 0.23
CA SER A 60 -9.70 10.73 1.68
C SER A 60 -9.37 9.29 2.07
N PRO A 61 -8.10 8.85 1.96
CA PRO A 61 -7.66 7.54 2.39
C PRO A 61 -7.79 7.37 3.90
N PHE A 62 -7.95 6.13 4.36
CA PHE A 62 -8.01 5.81 5.78
C PHE A 62 -6.79 5.01 6.22
N HIS A 63 -6.18 5.41 7.32
CA HIS A 63 -4.99 4.78 7.88
C HIS A 63 -5.28 4.32 9.30
N THR A 64 -4.90 3.08 9.62
CA THR A 64 -5.04 2.54 10.98
C THR A 64 -4.04 1.40 11.20
N ILE A 65 -4.07 0.83 12.40
CA ILE A 65 -3.26 -0.34 12.77
C ILE A 65 -4.21 -1.49 13.06
N LEU A 66 -4.00 -2.66 12.47
CA LEU A 66 -4.82 -3.84 12.73
C LEU A 66 -4.59 -4.37 14.14
N PRO A 67 -5.63 -4.95 14.78
CA PRO A 67 -5.53 -5.54 16.12
C PRO A 67 -4.96 -6.98 16.03
N ASN A 68 -3.83 -7.13 15.38
CA ASN A 68 -3.13 -8.40 15.25
C ASN A 68 -1.78 -8.35 15.97
N THR A 69 -1.12 -9.51 16.10
CA THR A 69 0.17 -9.62 16.81
C THR A 69 1.26 -8.77 16.18
N GLN A 70 1.22 -8.58 14.85
CA GLN A 70 2.20 -7.77 14.13
C GLN A 70 1.94 -6.26 14.24
N GLY A 71 0.73 -5.85 14.69
CA GLY A 71 0.34 -4.44 14.66
C GLY A 71 0.40 -3.88 13.23
N THR A 72 -0.12 -4.63 12.26
CA THR A 72 -0.03 -4.30 10.83
C THR A 72 -0.60 -2.91 10.56
N ARG A 73 0.22 -2.03 10.02
CA ARG A 73 -0.22 -0.71 9.54
C ARG A 73 -0.95 -0.90 8.21
N ILE A 74 -2.21 -0.52 8.18
CA ILE A 74 -3.05 -0.63 6.99
C ILE A 74 -3.49 0.73 6.50
N SER A 75 -3.42 0.93 5.21
CA SER A 75 -3.99 2.09 4.50
C SER A 75 -5.03 1.60 3.50
N LEU A 76 -6.19 2.22 3.51
CA LEU A 76 -7.26 1.98 2.54
C LEU A 76 -7.30 3.15 1.57
N LEU A 77 -7.13 2.88 0.30
CA LEU A 77 -7.13 3.86 -0.78
C LEU A 77 -8.17 3.48 -1.82
N VAL A 78 -9.17 4.34 -2.02
CA VAL A 78 -10.17 4.16 -3.09
C VAL A 78 -9.58 4.66 -4.40
N ILE A 79 -9.72 3.85 -5.44
CA ILE A 79 -9.28 4.18 -6.79
C ILE A 79 -10.48 4.64 -7.61
N ASP A 80 -10.44 5.89 -8.05
CA ASP A 80 -11.42 6.46 -8.97
C ASP A 80 -10.91 6.33 -10.41
N PRO A 81 -11.66 5.66 -11.32
CA PRO A 81 -11.27 5.54 -12.72
C PRO A 81 -11.12 6.89 -13.45
N ALA A 82 -11.85 7.92 -13.00
CA ALA A 82 -11.79 9.28 -13.57
C ALA A 82 -10.61 10.11 -13.03
N GLN A 83 -9.90 9.63 -12.01
CA GLN A 83 -8.78 10.32 -11.41
C GLN A 83 -7.62 10.45 -12.39
N SER A 84 -7.05 11.66 -12.49
CA SER A 84 -5.84 11.88 -13.30
C SER A 84 -4.64 11.12 -12.72
N ILE A 85 -3.63 10.88 -13.55
CA ILE A 85 -2.39 10.24 -13.08
C ILE A 85 -1.67 11.10 -12.02
N PHE A 86 -1.76 12.42 -12.13
CA PHE A 86 -1.18 13.35 -11.16
C PHE A 86 -1.85 13.23 -9.79
N GLU A 87 -3.18 13.18 -9.74
CA GLU A 87 -3.95 12.98 -8.51
C GLU A 87 -3.65 11.63 -7.89
N LEU A 88 -3.61 10.56 -8.69
CA LEU A 88 -3.28 9.21 -8.24
C LEU A 88 -1.87 9.14 -7.65
N LEU A 89 -0.86 9.71 -8.33
CA LEU A 89 0.51 9.76 -7.81
C LEU A 89 0.61 10.60 -6.54
N THR A 90 -0.15 11.67 -6.44
CA THR A 90 -0.21 12.51 -5.23
C THR A 90 -0.77 11.72 -4.05
N GLN A 91 -1.86 10.98 -4.25
CA GLN A 91 -2.44 10.12 -3.22
C GLN A 91 -1.51 8.95 -2.87
N ALA A 92 -0.85 8.36 -3.86
CA ALA A 92 0.14 7.31 -3.63
C ALA A 92 1.28 7.80 -2.73
N ARG A 93 1.86 8.98 -3.01
CA ARG A 93 2.92 9.57 -2.19
C ARG A 93 2.48 9.84 -0.76
N LYS A 94 1.29 10.40 -0.56
CA LYS A 94 0.73 10.66 0.78
C LYS A 94 0.52 9.35 1.54
N THR A 95 -0.03 8.32 0.87
CA THR A 95 -0.26 7.01 1.47
C THR A 95 1.06 6.34 1.88
N ILE A 96 2.07 6.36 1.01
CA ILE A 96 3.39 5.82 1.32
C ILE A 96 4.06 6.60 2.46
N ALA A 97 3.91 7.91 2.53
CA ALA A 97 4.43 8.71 3.64
C ALA A 97 3.86 8.26 4.99
N HIS A 98 2.56 7.94 5.05
CA HIS A 98 1.93 7.34 6.24
C HIS A 98 2.49 5.95 6.59
N GLN A 99 2.85 5.15 5.59
CA GLN A 99 3.40 3.82 5.78
C GLN A 99 4.86 3.81 6.26
N ARG A 100 5.58 4.91 6.13
CA ARG A 100 7.02 4.97 6.46
C ARG A 100 7.36 5.30 7.92
N CYS A 101 6.41 5.39 8.79
CA CYS A 101 6.66 5.64 10.22
C CYS A 101 6.14 4.50 11.11
N PRO A 102 6.95 3.44 11.37
CA PRO A 102 8.32 3.17 10.89
C PRO A 102 8.38 2.72 9.43
N ALA A 103 9.55 2.88 8.79
CA ALA A 103 9.76 2.45 7.42
C ALA A 103 9.70 0.91 7.29
N PRO A 104 8.98 0.37 6.29
CA PRO A 104 8.85 -1.07 6.12
C PRO A 104 10.06 -1.68 5.42
N ALA A 105 10.44 -2.90 5.80
CA ALA A 105 11.29 -3.75 4.98
C ALA A 105 10.49 -4.45 3.86
N THR A 106 9.22 -4.75 4.12
CA THR A 106 8.28 -5.33 3.15
C THR A 106 6.97 -4.55 3.17
N LEU A 107 6.50 -4.16 1.99
CA LEU A 107 5.23 -3.49 1.78
C LEU A 107 4.29 -4.42 1.01
N GLY A 108 3.11 -4.69 1.56
CA GLY A 108 2.02 -5.37 0.86
C GLY A 108 1.13 -4.37 0.12
N LEU A 109 0.81 -4.68 -1.13
CA LEU A 109 -0.22 -3.99 -1.92
C LEU A 109 -1.31 -5.01 -2.27
N ALA A 110 -2.55 -4.72 -1.96
CA ALA A 110 -3.66 -5.63 -2.25
C ALA A 110 -4.77 -4.92 -3.01
N CYS A 111 -5.21 -5.51 -4.13
CA CYS A 111 -6.25 -4.96 -4.99
C CYS A 111 -7.58 -5.68 -4.74
N PHE A 112 -8.66 -4.91 -4.59
CA PHE A 112 -10.00 -5.43 -4.34
C PHE A 112 -11.04 -4.73 -5.22
N GLY A 113 -11.77 -5.51 -6.01
CA GLY A 113 -12.86 -5.03 -6.86
C GLY A 113 -12.44 -4.16 -8.04
N LEU A 114 -11.15 -4.04 -8.33
CA LEU A 114 -10.60 -3.30 -9.46
C LEU A 114 -10.51 -4.21 -10.69
N ASP A 115 -10.77 -3.65 -11.87
CA ASP A 115 -10.41 -4.34 -13.12
C ASP A 115 -8.88 -4.36 -13.31
N ALA A 116 -8.40 -5.16 -14.27
CA ALA A 116 -6.98 -5.35 -14.50
C ALA A 116 -6.25 -4.04 -14.80
N LYS A 117 -6.84 -3.15 -15.59
CA LYS A 117 -6.25 -1.86 -15.98
C LYS A 117 -6.16 -0.90 -14.78
N GLN A 118 -7.22 -0.83 -13.97
CA GLN A 118 -7.25 -0.02 -12.76
C GLN A 118 -6.24 -0.53 -11.72
N ALA A 119 -6.19 -1.85 -11.51
CA ALA A 119 -5.26 -2.47 -10.57
C ALA A 119 -3.81 -2.25 -10.98
N GLU A 120 -3.48 -2.40 -12.26
CA GLU A 120 -2.14 -2.16 -12.81
C GLU A 120 -1.72 -0.71 -12.61
N ARG A 121 -2.55 0.23 -13.05
CA ARG A 121 -2.30 1.67 -12.93
C ARG A 121 -2.10 2.11 -11.48
N ALA A 122 -2.94 1.65 -10.57
CA ALA A 122 -2.84 1.97 -9.15
C ALA A 122 -1.61 1.34 -8.49
N SER A 123 -1.31 0.09 -8.82
CA SER A 123 -0.13 -0.61 -8.32
C SER A 123 1.16 0.07 -8.79
N GLU A 124 1.25 0.45 -10.05
CA GLU A 124 2.40 1.20 -10.59
C GLU A 124 2.63 2.52 -9.85
N ALA A 125 1.56 3.28 -9.59
CA ALA A 125 1.66 4.53 -8.84
C ALA A 125 2.18 4.31 -7.41
N LEU A 126 1.71 3.28 -6.72
CA LEU A 126 2.16 2.93 -5.36
C LEU A 126 3.60 2.41 -5.36
N ILE A 127 3.98 1.58 -6.31
CA ILE A 127 5.35 1.09 -6.49
C ILE A 127 6.29 2.26 -6.72
N ALA A 128 5.98 3.14 -7.67
CA ALA A 128 6.78 4.32 -7.97
C ALA A 128 6.94 5.22 -6.74
N ALA A 129 5.87 5.47 -6.00
CA ALA A 129 5.90 6.25 -4.77
C ALA A 129 6.76 5.59 -3.68
N ALA A 130 6.66 4.26 -3.52
CA ALA A 130 7.41 3.50 -2.52
C ALA A 130 8.91 3.50 -2.82
N LEU A 131 9.29 3.24 -4.07
CA LEU A 131 10.68 3.25 -4.51
C LEU A 131 11.29 4.65 -4.42
N ALA A 132 10.55 5.69 -4.84
CA ALA A 132 11.01 7.07 -4.72
C ALA A 132 11.20 7.50 -3.25
N ALA A 133 10.32 7.05 -2.36
CA ALA A 133 10.42 7.33 -0.93
C ALA A 133 11.56 6.57 -0.24
N ASP A 134 11.92 5.38 -0.75
CA ASP A 134 13.04 4.59 -0.24
C ASP A 134 14.40 5.07 -0.75
N PHE A 135 14.41 5.87 -1.82
CA PHE A 135 15.63 6.44 -2.35
C PHE A 135 16.24 7.42 -1.35
N ALA A 136 17.38 7.05 -0.78
CA ALA A 136 18.15 7.92 0.09
C ALA A 136 19.22 8.64 -0.75
N MET A 137 19.14 9.96 -0.83
CA MET A 137 20.26 10.75 -1.34
C MET A 137 21.49 10.51 -0.45
N PRO A 138 22.71 10.52 -1.03
CA PRO A 138 23.94 10.51 -0.24
C PRO A 138 23.90 11.67 0.76
N ASP A 139 23.82 11.33 2.05
CA ASP A 139 23.85 12.32 3.12
C ASP A 139 25.30 12.49 3.59
N PHE A 140 25.79 13.72 3.54
CA PHE A 140 27.14 14.09 4.01
C PHE A 140 27.22 14.25 5.53
N LYS A 141 26.17 13.90 6.29
CA LYS A 141 26.17 13.93 7.74
C LYS A 141 27.06 12.86 8.33
N SER A 142 27.85 13.25 9.31
CA SER A 142 28.84 12.39 9.99
C SER A 142 28.26 11.27 10.85
N LYS A 143 26.95 11.28 11.15
CA LYS A 143 26.22 10.22 11.85
C LYS A 143 25.02 9.79 11.03
N ARG A 144 25.10 8.59 10.42
CA ARG A 144 23.97 7.94 9.78
C ARG A 144 23.25 7.07 10.79
N GLU A 145 21.97 7.35 11.02
CA GLU A 145 21.09 6.33 11.58
C GLU A 145 20.82 5.29 10.49
N PRO A 146 20.91 3.99 10.79
CA PRO A 146 20.59 2.94 9.83
C PRO A 146 19.09 3.00 9.52
N ALA A 147 18.72 3.63 8.41
CA ALA A 147 17.35 3.61 7.94
C ALA A 147 17.01 2.20 7.42
N THR A 148 15.89 1.65 7.88
CA THR A 148 15.34 0.43 7.29
C THR A 148 15.02 0.68 5.83
N ARG A 149 15.63 -0.09 4.93
CA ARG A 149 15.38 0.01 3.49
C ARG A 149 14.28 -0.95 3.07
N LEU A 150 13.52 -0.54 2.10
CA LEU A 150 12.52 -1.38 1.46
C LEU A 150 13.22 -2.49 0.66
N LYS A 151 12.98 -3.75 1.03
CA LYS A 151 13.57 -4.93 0.37
C LYS A 151 12.60 -5.63 -0.56
N GLN A 152 11.30 -5.54 -0.27
CA GLN A 152 10.28 -6.26 -1.03
C GLN A 152 8.96 -5.49 -1.07
N ILE A 153 8.31 -5.53 -2.25
CA ILE A 153 6.91 -5.16 -2.45
C ILE A 153 6.18 -6.43 -2.90
N ARG A 154 5.11 -6.80 -2.18
CA ARG A 154 4.26 -7.96 -2.49
C ARG A 154 2.91 -7.46 -2.98
N ILE A 155 2.49 -7.90 -4.16
CA ILE A 155 1.21 -7.52 -4.76
C ILE A 155 0.26 -8.71 -4.70
N TYR A 156 -0.95 -8.48 -4.20
CA TYR A 156 -2.02 -9.48 -4.08
C TYR A 156 -3.26 -9.04 -4.87
N GLY A 157 -3.97 -10.03 -5.42
CA GLY A 157 -5.21 -9.80 -6.15
C GLY A 157 -5.04 -9.21 -7.55
N HIS A 158 -3.81 -9.06 -8.00
CA HIS A 158 -3.48 -8.60 -9.35
C HIS A 158 -2.13 -9.17 -9.81
N LYS A 159 -2.05 -9.50 -11.09
CA LYS A 159 -0.81 -9.90 -11.75
C LYS A 159 -0.74 -9.20 -13.09
N ALA A 160 0.22 -8.29 -13.26
CA ALA A 160 0.45 -7.61 -14.53
C ALA A 160 0.96 -8.59 -15.59
N ALA A 161 0.48 -8.46 -16.85
CA ALA A 161 0.84 -9.36 -17.94
C ALA A 161 2.33 -9.36 -18.25
N HIS A 162 3.00 -8.22 -18.10
CA HIS A 162 4.43 -8.03 -18.40
C HIS A 162 5.30 -7.87 -17.15
N GLY A 163 4.73 -8.03 -15.97
CA GLY A 163 5.40 -7.77 -14.70
C GLY A 163 5.61 -6.27 -14.44
N TYR A 164 6.13 -5.97 -13.27
CA TYR A 164 6.63 -4.65 -12.91
C TYR A 164 8.15 -4.73 -12.95
N ALA A 165 8.76 -4.23 -14.02
CA ALA A 165 10.21 -4.23 -14.22
C ALA A 165 10.85 -3.03 -13.52
#